data_df6b4233a0e3c09852663653d6725b08
#
_entry.id   df6b4233a0e3c09852663653d6725b08
#
_cell.length_a   1.000
_cell.length_b   1.000
_cell.length_c   1.000
_cell.angle_alpha   90.00
_cell.angle_beta   90.00
_cell.angle_gamma   90.00
#
_symmetry.space_group_name_H-M   'P 1'
#
loop_
_entity.id
_entity.type
_entity.pdbx_description
1 polymer ?
#
loop_
_entity_poly.entity_id
_entity_poly.type
_entity_poly.pdbx_seq_one_letter_code
_entity_poly.pdbx_strand_id
1 'polypeptide(L)'
;MSNITNIDDLVEPTHDEHARQRFVSVLRKHVTADFAQDMRTVYDDRVAPAFEKTHGRKPATGMEIRKAMKNEPIFQEWTALSYNAQQMTWWSVQPSIERRLPELVQSAKDAARATPAGGTLRLNPDVVMPKSVSDIDIHLMPGSFAAEHGADDVAQGALYHHGTGVFAGGIVHRTKGGWGATTARYFKLRHPEFVPKTHLI
;
A
#
# COMPACT_ATOMS: atom_id res chain seq x y z
N MET A 1 -1.23 3.99 -33.83
CA MET A 1 -1.07 4.34 -32.40
C MET A 1 -1.75 3.24 -31.63
N SER A 2 -1.00 2.34 -30.97
CA SER A 2 -1.58 1.32 -30.13
C SER A 2 -2.22 2.00 -28.93
N ASN A 3 -3.53 1.89 -28.78
CA ASN A 3 -4.22 2.26 -27.56
C ASN A 3 -3.73 1.32 -26.46
N ILE A 4 -2.70 1.72 -25.71
CA ILE A 4 -2.35 1.05 -24.47
C ILE A 4 -3.54 1.31 -23.55
N THR A 5 -4.34 0.30 -23.32
CA THR A 5 -5.48 0.38 -22.41
C THR A 5 -4.95 0.65 -21.02
N ASN A 6 -5.47 1.68 -20.37
CA ASN A 6 -5.08 1.97 -18.98
C ASN A 6 -5.53 0.81 -18.09
N ILE A 7 -4.68 0.37 -17.16
CA ILE A 7 -5.00 -0.69 -16.21
C ILE A 7 -6.27 -0.37 -15.40
N ASP A 8 -6.52 0.89 -15.09
CA ASP A 8 -7.72 1.33 -14.37
C ASP A 8 -9.01 1.06 -15.16
N ASP A 9 -8.95 1.16 -16.49
CA ASP A 9 -10.10 0.90 -17.39
C ASP A 9 -10.36 -0.62 -17.52
N LEU A 10 -9.32 -1.45 -17.34
CA LEU A 10 -9.44 -2.92 -17.41
C LEU A 10 -10.04 -3.52 -16.15
N VAL A 11 -9.81 -2.91 -15.00
CA VAL A 11 -10.18 -3.46 -13.67
C VAL A 11 -11.29 -2.63 -13.04
N GLU A 12 -12.32 -2.29 -13.84
CA GLU A 12 -13.49 -1.61 -13.31
C GLU A 12 -14.22 -2.51 -12.29
N PRO A 13 -14.39 -2.05 -11.03
CA PRO A 13 -15.09 -2.83 -10.02
C PRO A 13 -16.59 -2.89 -10.31
N THR A 14 -17.22 -4.00 -9.97
CA THR A 14 -18.69 -4.08 -9.92
C THR A 14 -19.23 -3.17 -8.83
N HIS A 15 -20.55 -2.94 -8.84
CA HIS A 15 -21.22 -2.16 -7.78
C HIS A 15 -20.85 -2.64 -6.37
N ASP A 16 -20.90 -3.94 -6.13
CA ASP A 16 -20.63 -4.53 -4.80
C ASP A 16 -19.15 -4.48 -4.42
N GLU A 17 -18.25 -4.66 -5.38
CA GLU A 17 -16.81 -4.48 -5.18
C GLU A 17 -16.49 -3.02 -4.83
N HIS A 18 -17.08 -2.08 -5.55
CA HIS A 18 -16.93 -0.65 -5.28
C HIS A 18 -17.47 -0.28 -3.88
N ALA A 19 -18.63 -0.84 -3.49
CA ALA A 19 -19.20 -0.62 -2.16
C ALA A 19 -18.26 -1.11 -1.05
N ARG A 20 -17.64 -2.30 -1.22
CA ARG A 20 -16.63 -2.82 -0.28
C ARG A 20 -15.39 -1.95 -0.23
N GLN A 21 -14.84 -1.54 -1.37
CA GLN A 21 -13.68 -0.66 -1.44
C GLN A 21 -13.94 0.66 -0.73
N ARG A 22 -15.11 1.23 -0.95
CA ARG A 22 -15.53 2.47 -0.28
C ARG A 22 -15.67 2.29 1.24
N PHE A 23 -16.28 1.19 1.68
CA PHE A 23 -16.36 0.86 3.11
C PHE A 23 -14.98 0.78 3.76
N VAL A 24 -14.04 0.05 3.14
CA VAL A 24 -12.68 -0.10 3.66
C VAL A 24 -11.95 1.24 3.71
N SER A 25 -12.10 2.06 2.68
CA SER A 25 -11.51 3.40 2.65
C SER A 25 -12.01 4.30 3.79
N VAL A 26 -13.31 4.25 4.09
CA VAL A 26 -13.92 4.98 5.22
C VAL A 26 -13.46 4.42 6.57
N LEU A 27 -13.44 3.09 6.71
CA LEU A 27 -12.94 2.43 7.92
C LEU A 27 -11.49 2.84 8.21
N ARG A 28 -10.62 2.81 7.20
CA ARG A 28 -9.22 3.23 7.36
C ARG A 28 -9.11 4.68 7.82
N LYS A 29 -9.89 5.57 7.22
CA LYS A 29 -9.91 6.98 7.65
C LYS A 29 -10.31 7.11 9.12
N HIS A 30 -11.35 6.41 9.54
CA HIS A 30 -11.79 6.40 10.94
C HIS A 30 -10.68 5.89 11.88
N VAL A 31 -10.06 4.76 11.55
CA VAL A 31 -9.00 4.16 12.36
C VAL A 31 -7.75 5.05 12.44
N THR A 32 -7.38 5.70 11.34
CA THR A 32 -6.15 6.51 11.28
C THR A 32 -6.30 7.95 11.76
N ALA A 33 -7.51 8.46 11.81
CA ALA A 33 -7.79 9.83 12.24
C ALA A 33 -8.55 9.86 13.57
N ASP A 34 -9.83 9.46 13.57
CA ASP A 34 -10.70 9.63 14.73
C ASP A 34 -10.23 8.75 15.90
N PHE A 35 -10.02 7.45 15.64
CA PHE A 35 -9.59 6.51 16.68
C PHE A 35 -8.18 6.82 17.20
N ALA A 36 -7.29 7.27 16.33
CA ALA A 36 -5.95 7.70 16.74
C ALA A 36 -6.00 8.95 17.62
N GLN A 37 -6.96 9.85 17.41
CA GLN A 37 -7.17 11.02 18.27
C GLN A 37 -7.68 10.60 19.66
N ASP A 38 -8.63 9.69 19.74
CA ASP A 38 -9.13 9.17 21.01
C ASP A 38 -8.01 8.44 21.79
N MET A 39 -7.19 7.66 21.09
CA MET A 39 -6.01 7.01 21.67
C MET A 39 -5.00 8.05 22.22
N ARG A 40 -4.82 9.17 21.51
CA ARG A 40 -3.99 10.27 21.97
C ARG A 40 -4.53 10.90 23.27
N THR A 41 -5.82 11.09 23.37
CA THR A 41 -6.48 11.61 24.59
C THR A 41 -6.23 10.70 25.77
N VAL A 42 -6.40 9.38 25.62
CA VAL A 42 -6.10 8.40 26.68
C VAL A 42 -4.62 8.42 27.09
N TYR A 43 -3.73 8.57 26.14
CA TYR A 43 -2.30 8.71 26.43
C TYR A 43 -2.01 9.96 27.27
N ASP A 44 -2.50 11.12 26.82
CA ASP A 44 -2.18 12.40 27.46
C ASP A 44 -2.82 12.50 28.87
N ASP A 45 -4.06 12.03 29.04
CA ASP A 45 -4.82 12.19 30.27
C ASP A 45 -4.50 11.15 31.36
N ARG A 46 -4.08 9.95 30.96
CA ARG A 46 -3.91 8.84 31.88
C ARG A 46 -2.53 8.19 31.86
N VAL A 47 -2.07 7.80 30.67
CA VAL A 47 -0.88 6.94 30.56
C VAL A 47 0.41 7.73 30.79
N ALA A 48 0.57 8.90 30.21
CA ALA A 48 1.75 9.72 30.38
C ALA A 48 1.91 10.21 31.83
N PRO A 49 0.87 10.69 32.53
CA PRO A 49 0.97 11.02 33.96
C PRO A 49 1.31 9.84 34.86
N ALA A 50 0.73 8.67 34.60
CA ALA A 50 1.06 7.44 35.35
C ALA A 50 2.51 7.00 35.15
N PHE A 51 3.00 7.09 33.93
CA PHE A 51 4.41 6.81 33.62
C PHE A 51 5.35 7.79 34.32
N GLU A 52 5.04 9.09 34.27
CA GLU A 52 5.84 10.14 34.92
C GLU A 52 5.90 9.94 36.45
N LYS A 53 4.79 9.60 37.07
CA LYS A 53 4.72 9.27 38.51
C LYS A 53 5.65 8.10 38.89
N THR A 54 5.79 7.11 38.01
CA THR A 54 6.57 5.90 38.27
C THR A 54 8.06 6.08 37.98
N HIS A 55 8.40 6.87 36.92
CA HIS A 55 9.75 6.99 36.38
C HIS A 55 10.41 8.35 36.64
N GLY A 56 9.70 9.31 37.23
CA GLY A 56 10.18 10.69 37.44
C GLY A 56 10.36 11.51 36.17
N ARG A 57 9.93 11.00 35.03
CA ARG A 57 10.03 11.67 33.71
C ARG A 57 8.95 11.16 32.76
N LYS A 58 8.68 11.92 31.71
CA LYS A 58 7.81 11.45 30.58
C LYS A 58 8.52 10.39 29.73
N PRO A 59 7.77 9.58 28.97
CA PRO A 59 8.36 8.68 27.98
C PRO A 59 9.19 9.47 26.97
N ALA A 60 10.43 9.03 26.71
CA ALA A 60 11.36 9.73 25.81
C ALA A 60 11.40 9.12 24.40
N THR A 61 10.87 7.91 24.21
CA THR A 61 10.91 7.19 22.92
C THR A 61 9.56 6.60 22.57
N GLY A 62 9.32 6.41 21.27
CA GLY A 62 8.11 5.72 20.78
C GLY A 62 7.97 4.31 21.33
N MET A 63 9.08 3.62 21.63
CA MET A 63 9.07 2.29 22.26
C MET A 63 8.57 2.34 23.70
N GLU A 64 8.96 3.36 24.48
CA GLU A 64 8.44 3.56 25.84
C GLU A 64 6.95 3.89 25.81
N ILE A 65 6.51 4.75 24.90
CA ILE A 65 5.09 5.07 24.68
C ILE A 65 4.31 3.78 24.37
N ARG A 66 4.79 2.99 23.41
CA ARG A 66 4.16 1.72 23.05
C ARG A 66 4.08 0.75 24.22
N LYS A 67 5.14 0.62 25.02
CA LYS A 67 5.15 -0.24 26.21
C LYS A 67 4.15 0.23 27.26
N ALA A 68 4.03 1.53 27.45
CA ALA A 68 3.06 2.11 28.38
C ALA A 68 1.61 1.91 27.91
N MET A 69 1.36 2.04 26.61
CA MET A 69 0.04 1.91 26.00
C MET A 69 -0.45 0.47 25.77
N LYS A 70 0.44 -0.51 25.72
CA LYS A 70 0.12 -1.87 25.22
C LYS A 70 -1.06 -2.57 25.91
N ASN A 71 -1.33 -2.24 27.17
CA ASN A 71 -2.42 -2.83 27.98
C ASN A 71 -3.68 -1.95 27.99
N GLU A 72 -3.65 -0.80 27.32
CA GLU A 72 -4.81 0.05 27.18
C GLU A 72 -5.78 -0.55 26.17
N PRO A 73 -7.05 -0.76 26.51
CA PRO A 73 -8.04 -1.34 25.60
C PRO A 73 -8.08 -0.62 24.24
N ILE A 74 -8.08 0.70 24.26
CA ILE A 74 -8.12 1.51 23.04
C ILE A 74 -6.90 1.26 22.11
N PHE A 75 -5.72 1.01 22.69
CA PHE A 75 -4.53 0.68 21.88
C PHE A 75 -4.64 -0.72 21.28
N GLN A 76 -5.18 -1.68 22.02
CA GLN A 76 -5.41 -3.04 21.54
C GLN A 76 -6.45 -3.06 20.42
N GLU A 77 -7.57 -2.34 20.60
CA GLU A 77 -8.61 -2.18 19.59
C GLU A 77 -8.08 -1.48 18.33
N TRP A 78 -7.34 -0.39 18.49
CA TRP A 78 -6.71 0.31 17.37
C TRP A 78 -5.75 -0.60 16.59
N THR A 79 -4.96 -1.39 17.29
CA THR A 79 -4.02 -2.34 16.67
C THR A 79 -4.77 -3.39 15.86
N ALA A 80 -5.83 -3.98 16.43
CA ALA A 80 -6.65 -4.98 15.77
C ALA A 80 -7.37 -4.40 14.53
N LEU A 81 -7.98 -3.22 14.68
CA LEU A 81 -8.68 -2.55 13.57
C LEU A 81 -7.72 -2.13 12.46
N SER A 82 -6.53 -1.62 12.81
CA SER A 82 -5.50 -1.27 11.82
C SER A 82 -5.04 -2.48 11.02
N TYR A 83 -4.79 -3.61 11.68
CA TYR A 83 -4.42 -4.86 11.04
C TYR A 83 -5.53 -5.34 10.08
N ASN A 84 -6.76 -5.42 10.55
CA ASN A 84 -7.89 -5.86 9.75
C ASN A 84 -8.17 -4.92 8.57
N ALA A 85 -8.14 -3.61 8.78
CA ALA A 85 -8.35 -2.63 7.72
C ALA A 85 -7.25 -2.68 6.64
N GLN A 86 -6.01 -2.99 7.03
CA GLN A 86 -4.92 -3.23 6.08
C GLN A 86 -5.19 -4.47 5.21
N GLN A 87 -5.57 -5.58 5.82
CA GLN A 87 -5.90 -6.82 5.11
C GLN A 87 -7.12 -6.65 4.20
N MET A 88 -8.17 -6.01 4.70
CA MET A 88 -9.39 -5.72 3.94
C MET A 88 -9.13 -4.82 2.72
N THR A 89 -8.11 -3.96 2.76
CA THR A 89 -7.73 -3.13 1.61
C THR A 89 -7.44 -4.01 0.40
N TRP A 90 -6.62 -5.03 0.56
CA TRP A 90 -6.24 -5.95 -0.51
C TRP A 90 -7.39 -6.85 -0.92
N TRP A 91 -8.10 -7.43 0.03
CA TRP A 91 -9.25 -8.28 -0.25
C TRP A 91 -10.38 -7.55 -0.97
N SER A 92 -10.51 -6.23 -0.78
CA SER A 92 -11.56 -5.46 -1.46
C SER A 92 -11.32 -5.29 -2.96
N VAL A 93 -10.06 -5.36 -3.42
CA VAL A 93 -9.69 -5.22 -4.84
C VAL A 93 -9.39 -6.54 -5.52
N GLN A 94 -9.03 -7.58 -4.77
CA GLN A 94 -8.63 -8.89 -5.30
C GLN A 94 -9.66 -9.50 -6.27
N PRO A 95 -10.97 -9.54 -5.99
CA PRO A 95 -11.93 -10.13 -6.92
C PRO A 95 -11.99 -9.43 -8.27
N SER A 96 -11.81 -8.12 -8.30
CA SER A 96 -11.77 -7.37 -9.56
C SER A 96 -10.55 -7.75 -10.40
N ILE A 97 -9.40 -7.93 -9.75
CA ILE A 97 -8.14 -8.33 -10.39
C ILE A 97 -8.25 -9.76 -10.93
N GLU A 98 -8.69 -10.70 -10.09
CA GLU A 98 -8.80 -12.12 -10.47
C GLU A 98 -9.76 -12.33 -11.67
N ARG A 99 -10.88 -11.62 -11.67
CA ARG A 99 -11.84 -11.65 -12.77
C ARG A 99 -11.26 -11.20 -14.11
N ARG A 100 -10.29 -10.27 -14.08
CA ARG A 100 -9.71 -9.63 -15.26
C ARG A 100 -8.26 -10.03 -15.51
N LEU A 101 -7.75 -11.03 -14.79
CA LEU A 101 -6.34 -11.42 -14.88
C LEU A 101 -5.91 -11.82 -16.30
N PRO A 102 -6.69 -12.58 -17.10
CA PRO A 102 -6.31 -12.89 -18.47
C PRO A 102 -6.11 -11.65 -19.35
N GLU A 103 -7.00 -10.67 -19.23
CA GLU A 103 -6.91 -9.43 -20.01
C GLU A 103 -5.76 -8.54 -19.52
N LEU A 104 -5.46 -8.54 -18.23
CA LEU A 104 -4.33 -7.82 -17.66
C LEU A 104 -3.00 -8.41 -18.19
N VAL A 105 -2.86 -9.72 -18.20
CA VAL A 105 -1.68 -10.40 -18.76
C VAL A 105 -1.54 -10.08 -20.25
N GLN A 106 -2.64 -10.14 -21.01
CA GLN A 106 -2.60 -9.83 -22.44
C GLN A 106 -2.21 -8.36 -22.69
N SER A 107 -2.79 -7.43 -21.94
CA SER A 107 -2.46 -5.99 -22.05
C SER A 107 -0.98 -5.73 -21.73
N ALA A 108 -0.42 -6.38 -20.73
CA ALA A 108 1.00 -6.27 -20.40
C ALA A 108 1.90 -6.78 -21.53
N LYS A 109 1.55 -7.93 -22.13
CA LYS A 109 2.26 -8.47 -23.31
C LYS A 109 2.19 -7.53 -24.51
N ASP A 110 1.04 -6.94 -24.76
CA ASP A 110 0.86 -6.02 -25.89
C ASP A 110 1.64 -4.71 -25.66
N ALA A 111 1.64 -4.20 -24.43
CA ALA A 111 2.44 -3.04 -24.06
C ALA A 111 3.94 -3.30 -24.23
N ALA A 112 4.43 -4.46 -23.80
CA ALA A 112 5.84 -4.84 -23.95
C ALA A 112 6.27 -4.94 -25.44
N ARG A 113 5.37 -5.35 -26.33
CA ARG A 113 5.63 -5.41 -27.77
C ARG A 113 5.56 -4.04 -28.47
N ALA A 114 4.66 -3.19 -28.00
CA ALA A 114 4.35 -1.89 -28.63
C ALA A 114 5.34 -0.79 -28.24
N THR A 115 6.00 -0.91 -27.13
CA THR A 115 6.93 0.12 -26.65
C THR A 115 8.27 -0.06 -27.33
N PRO A 116 8.73 0.90 -28.18
CA PRO A 116 10.13 0.93 -28.59
C PRO A 116 10.95 1.07 -27.33
N ALA A 117 11.71 0.06 -26.99
CA ALA A 117 12.35 -0.04 -25.71
C ALA A 117 13.35 1.10 -25.49
N GLY A 118 12.98 2.06 -24.68
CA GLY A 118 13.91 3.02 -24.07
C GLY A 118 14.74 2.40 -22.93
N GLY A 119 14.55 1.11 -22.65
CA GLY A 119 15.22 0.41 -21.56
C GLY A 119 15.28 -1.10 -21.77
N THR A 120 15.99 -1.77 -20.89
CA THR A 120 16.10 -3.24 -20.84
C THR A 120 15.71 -3.76 -19.48
N LEU A 121 14.92 -4.83 -19.45
CA LEU A 121 14.65 -5.62 -18.25
C LEU A 121 15.68 -6.76 -18.20
N ARG A 122 16.43 -6.83 -17.11
CA ARG A 122 17.36 -7.94 -16.84
C ARG A 122 16.97 -8.54 -15.49
N LEU A 123 16.44 -9.74 -15.53
CA LEU A 123 16.11 -10.52 -14.35
C LEU A 123 17.24 -11.51 -14.07
N ASN A 124 17.54 -11.76 -12.81
CA ASN A 124 18.42 -12.84 -12.41
C ASN A 124 17.55 -14.05 -12.05
N PRO A 125 17.55 -15.12 -12.89
CA PRO A 125 16.74 -16.31 -12.64
C PRO A 125 17.22 -17.11 -11.42
N ASP A 126 18.46 -16.89 -10.96
CA ASP A 126 19.06 -17.63 -9.86
C ASP A 126 18.83 -16.95 -8.49
N VAL A 127 18.02 -15.88 -8.44
CA VAL A 127 17.69 -15.22 -7.18
C VAL A 127 16.89 -16.15 -6.29
N VAL A 128 17.46 -16.48 -5.15
CA VAL A 128 16.74 -17.18 -4.08
C VAL A 128 16.09 -16.13 -3.17
N MET A 129 14.77 -16.11 -3.14
CA MET A 129 14.04 -15.18 -2.29
C MET A 129 14.34 -15.45 -0.81
N PRO A 130 14.78 -14.45 -0.04
CA PRO A 130 14.99 -14.63 1.40
C PRO A 130 13.67 -15.01 2.10
N LYS A 131 13.75 -15.93 3.05
CA LYS A 131 12.57 -16.35 3.83
C LYS A 131 11.87 -15.21 4.56
N SER A 132 12.60 -14.17 4.95
CA SER A 132 12.01 -12.95 5.51
C SER A 132 11.10 -12.18 4.55
N VAL A 133 11.18 -12.47 3.27
CA VAL A 133 10.33 -11.86 2.22
C VAL A 133 9.25 -12.83 1.77
N SER A 134 9.59 -14.13 1.58
CA SER A 134 8.65 -15.12 1.07
C SER A 134 7.67 -15.64 2.12
N ASP A 135 8.12 -15.76 3.37
CA ASP A 135 7.37 -16.45 4.43
C ASP A 135 6.60 -15.48 5.35
N ILE A 136 6.85 -14.18 5.23
CA ILE A 136 6.25 -13.15 6.09
C ILE A 136 5.50 -12.14 5.24
N ASP A 137 4.18 -12.10 5.38
CA ASP A 137 3.34 -11.09 4.74
C ASP A 137 3.31 -9.80 5.59
N ILE A 138 4.31 -8.95 5.39
CA ILE A 138 4.44 -7.67 6.11
C ILE A 138 3.32 -6.70 5.74
N HIS A 139 2.86 -6.73 4.49
CA HIS A 139 1.83 -5.83 3.98
C HIS A 139 0.41 -6.38 4.12
N LEU A 140 0.27 -7.62 4.57
CA LEU A 140 -1.00 -8.35 4.64
C LEU A 140 -1.68 -8.42 3.25
N MET A 141 -0.88 -8.40 2.21
CA MET A 141 -1.32 -8.50 0.82
C MET A 141 -1.26 -9.97 0.39
N PRO A 142 -2.33 -10.55 -0.15
CA PRO A 142 -2.32 -11.92 -0.63
C PRO A 142 -1.16 -12.18 -1.57
N GLY A 143 -0.36 -13.21 -1.26
CA GLY A 143 0.85 -13.56 -2.04
C GLY A 143 2.11 -12.77 -1.70
N SER A 144 2.06 -11.78 -0.81
CA SER A 144 3.21 -11.07 -0.22
C SER A 144 4.25 -10.57 -1.23
N PHE A 145 3.83 -10.09 -2.38
CA PHE A 145 4.68 -9.69 -3.52
C PHE A 145 5.47 -10.83 -4.20
N ALA A 146 5.47 -12.02 -3.64
CA ALA A 146 6.29 -13.14 -4.11
C ALA A 146 5.51 -14.24 -4.83
N ALA A 147 4.17 -14.25 -4.70
CA ALA A 147 3.34 -15.26 -5.34
C ALA A 147 3.18 -14.98 -6.84
N GLU A 148 3.26 -16.05 -7.63
CA GLU A 148 3.01 -16.03 -9.07
C GLU A 148 1.94 -17.07 -9.41
N HIS A 149 0.95 -16.69 -10.22
CA HIS A 149 -0.13 -17.57 -10.68
C HIS A 149 0.23 -18.29 -11.99
N GLY A 150 1.34 -17.92 -12.59
CA GLY A 150 1.83 -18.51 -13.84
C GLY A 150 2.87 -17.65 -14.52
N ALA A 151 3.33 -18.09 -15.69
CA ALA A 151 4.23 -17.29 -16.52
C ALA A 151 3.57 -15.96 -16.93
N ASP A 152 4.33 -14.89 -16.90
CA ASP A 152 3.88 -13.54 -17.23
C ASP A 152 2.79 -12.97 -16.28
N ASP A 153 2.74 -13.46 -15.05
CA ASP A 153 1.78 -12.99 -14.05
C ASP A 153 2.01 -11.50 -13.73
N VAL A 154 0.91 -10.76 -13.67
CA VAL A 154 0.86 -9.35 -13.29
C VAL A 154 -0.05 -9.10 -12.09
N ALA A 155 -0.58 -10.16 -11.47
CA ALA A 155 -1.58 -10.07 -10.42
C ALA A 155 -1.11 -9.25 -9.22
N GLN A 156 0.12 -9.48 -8.75
CA GLN A 156 0.67 -8.77 -7.59
C GLN A 156 0.84 -7.27 -7.86
N GLY A 157 1.31 -6.90 -9.05
CA GLY A 157 1.42 -5.51 -9.48
C GLY A 157 0.06 -4.82 -9.58
N ALA A 158 -0.93 -5.50 -10.17
CA ALA A 158 -2.29 -5.00 -10.29
C ALA A 158 -2.97 -4.86 -8.92
N LEU A 159 -2.79 -5.84 -8.03
CA LEU A 159 -3.30 -5.82 -6.67
C LEU A 159 -2.74 -4.63 -5.88
N TYR A 160 -1.43 -4.42 -5.96
CA TYR A 160 -0.77 -3.28 -5.31
C TYR A 160 -1.27 -1.94 -5.88
N HIS A 161 -1.35 -1.81 -7.19
CA HIS A 161 -1.83 -0.59 -7.85
C HIS A 161 -3.24 -0.21 -7.38
N HIS A 162 -4.20 -1.13 -7.48
CA HIS A 162 -5.59 -0.86 -7.10
C HIS A 162 -5.78 -0.74 -5.58
N GLY A 163 -5.08 -1.56 -4.79
CA GLY A 163 -5.13 -1.51 -3.34
C GLY A 163 -4.63 -0.19 -2.78
N THR A 164 -3.58 0.41 -3.37
CA THR A 164 -3.10 1.74 -2.96
C THR A 164 -4.14 2.83 -3.21
N GLY A 165 -5.00 2.68 -4.20
CA GLY A 165 -6.14 3.58 -4.43
C GLY A 165 -7.14 3.56 -3.29
N VAL A 166 -7.52 2.37 -2.83
CA VAL A 166 -8.40 2.19 -1.67
C VAL A 166 -7.73 2.67 -0.39
N PHE A 167 -6.45 2.37 -0.21
CA PHE A 167 -5.64 2.80 0.93
C PHE A 167 -5.63 4.32 1.09
N ALA A 168 -5.45 5.05 0.02
CA ALA A 168 -5.34 6.51 0.00
C ALA A 168 -6.67 7.23 -0.24
N GLY A 169 -7.81 6.55 -0.16
CA GLY A 169 -9.13 7.15 -0.40
C GLY A 169 -9.31 7.69 -1.82
N GLY A 170 -8.66 7.09 -2.80
CA GLY A 170 -8.69 7.48 -4.20
C GLY A 170 -7.78 8.68 -4.55
N ILE A 171 -7.05 9.25 -3.60
CA ILE A 171 -6.18 10.42 -3.86
C ILE A 171 -5.07 10.07 -4.83
N VAL A 172 -4.48 8.89 -4.72
CA VAL A 172 -3.36 8.44 -5.55
C VAL A 172 -3.74 8.31 -7.02
N HIS A 173 -4.98 7.87 -7.31
CA HIS A 173 -5.48 7.73 -8.69
C HIS A 173 -5.93 9.04 -9.34
N ARG A 174 -6.10 10.11 -8.56
CA ARG A 174 -6.44 11.44 -9.11
C ARG A 174 -5.30 12.10 -9.87
N THR A 175 -4.07 11.68 -9.63
CA THR A 175 -2.88 12.16 -10.34
C THR A 175 -2.45 11.09 -11.34
N LYS A 176 -2.57 11.38 -12.65
CA LYS A 176 -2.03 10.49 -13.70
C LYS A 176 -0.56 10.17 -13.41
N GLY A 177 -0.25 8.88 -13.21
CA GLY A 177 1.10 8.41 -12.87
C GLY A 177 1.43 8.37 -11.36
N GLY A 178 0.48 8.68 -10.48
CA GLY A 178 0.61 8.48 -9.04
C GLY A 178 1.82 9.19 -8.41
N TRP A 179 2.43 8.53 -7.43
CA TRP A 179 3.58 9.07 -6.69
C TRP A 179 4.83 9.24 -7.55
N GLY A 180 5.06 8.33 -8.50
CA GLY A 180 6.21 8.41 -9.41
C GLY A 180 6.17 9.68 -10.28
N ALA A 181 5.02 9.99 -10.88
CA ALA A 181 4.85 11.21 -11.67
C ALA A 181 4.97 12.47 -10.80
N THR A 182 4.45 12.44 -9.58
CA THR A 182 4.57 13.55 -8.63
C THR A 182 6.03 13.80 -8.27
N THR A 183 6.77 12.75 -7.96
CA THR A 183 8.21 12.83 -7.65
C THR A 183 9.00 13.33 -8.84
N ALA A 184 8.78 12.78 -10.04
CA ALA A 184 9.45 13.23 -11.26
C ALA A 184 9.16 14.72 -11.57
N ARG A 185 7.91 15.15 -11.38
CA ARG A 185 7.53 16.55 -11.53
C ARG A 185 8.20 17.46 -10.51
N TYR A 186 8.30 17.02 -9.25
CA TYR A 186 9.02 17.76 -8.21
C TYR A 186 10.48 17.98 -8.63
N PHE A 187 11.19 16.95 -9.03
CA PHE A 187 12.59 17.08 -9.48
C PHE A 187 12.71 18.02 -10.69
N LYS A 188 11.87 17.88 -11.69
CA LYS A 188 11.88 18.79 -12.85
C LYS A 188 11.69 20.25 -12.48
N LEU A 189 10.88 20.56 -11.47
CA LEU A 189 10.56 21.94 -11.08
C LEU A 189 11.58 22.52 -10.11
N ARG A 190 12.14 21.71 -9.20
CA ARG A 190 12.98 22.20 -8.11
C ARG A 190 14.46 21.93 -8.34
N HIS A 191 14.79 20.97 -9.16
CA HIS A 191 16.15 20.53 -9.46
C HIS A 191 16.29 20.21 -10.95
N PRO A 192 16.09 21.18 -11.86
CA PRO A 192 16.06 20.93 -13.31
C PRO A 192 17.42 20.42 -13.85
N GLU A 193 18.51 20.71 -13.16
CA GLU A 193 19.86 20.25 -13.46
C GLU A 193 20.12 18.81 -13.00
N PHE A 194 19.25 18.23 -12.17
CA PHE A 194 19.44 16.88 -11.64
C PHE A 194 19.05 15.81 -12.67
N VAL A 195 20.08 15.13 -13.18
CA VAL A 195 19.92 14.00 -14.11
C VAL A 195 20.39 12.72 -13.40
N PRO A 196 19.48 11.91 -12.82
CA PRO A 196 19.88 10.70 -12.12
C PRO A 196 20.45 9.67 -13.11
N LYS A 197 21.63 9.12 -12.81
CA LYS A 197 22.24 8.02 -13.56
C LYS A 197 21.75 6.65 -13.08
N THR A 198 21.37 6.57 -11.82
CA THR A 198 20.89 5.35 -11.16
C THR A 198 19.78 5.69 -10.22
N HIS A 199 18.75 4.88 -10.18
CA HIS A 199 17.66 4.95 -9.24
C HIS A 199 17.51 3.59 -8.55
N LEU A 200 17.59 3.56 -7.23
CA LEU A 200 17.33 2.38 -6.39
C LEU A 200 15.93 2.51 -5.81
N ILE A 201 15.12 1.46 -5.94
CA ILE A 201 13.76 1.36 -5.38
C ILE A 201 13.76 0.27 -4.31
#